data_943110c7f60dcdd10e272ce93f1fb9f3
#
_entry.id   943110c7f60dcdd10e272ce93f1fb9f3
#
_cell.length_a   1.000
_cell.length_b   1.000
_cell.length_c   1.000
_cell.angle_alpha   90.00
_cell.angle_beta   90.00
_cell.angle_gamma   90.00
#
_symmetry.space_group_name_H-M   'P 1'
#
loop_
_entity.id
_entity.type
_entity.pdbx_description
1 polymer ?
#
loop_
_entity_poly.entity_id
_entity_poly.type
_entity_poly.pdbx_seq_one_letter_code
_entity_poly.pdbx_strand_id
1 'polypeptide(L)'
;MLFRSWREERLEDLKRMARFDCLTNNADRKAIHCILGRVGRVWGIDHGMTFHDEPKLRTVIWDFAGDPIDPELISRLRALAERLPVDIAALLSEAECAAVGDRARELAELGSLPYDETGRRYPWPLV
;
A
#
# COMPACT_ATOMS: atom_id res chain seq x y z
N MET A 1 5.34 11.28 13.72
CA MET A 1 4.88 11.23 12.31
C MET A 1 5.96 11.82 11.42
N LEU A 2 6.42 11.07 10.46
CA LEU A 2 7.53 11.45 9.56
C LEU A 2 7.20 12.66 8.65
N PHE A 3 5.91 12.86 8.34
CA PHE A 3 5.44 13.86 7.38
C PHE A 3 4.64 15.01 8.03
N ARG A 4 4.89 15.32 9.30
CA ARG A 4 4.15 16.35 10.09
C ARG A 4 4.05 17.73 9.44
N SER A 5 5.08 18.12 8.69
CA SER A 5 5.12 19.43 8.04
C SER A 5 4.28 19.53 6.76
N TRP A 6 3.73 18.41 6.32
CA TRP A 6 2.96 18.37 5.08
C TRP A 6 1.51 18.77 5.33
N ARG A 7 0.92 19.46 4.35
CA ARG A 7 -0.48 19.84 4.41
C ARG A 7 -1.41 18.65 4.33
N GLU A 8 -2.64 18.83 4.78
CA GLU A 8 -3.63 17.76 4.87
C GLU A 8 -3.91 17.07 3.52
N GLU A 9 -3.94 17.84 2.42
CA GLU A 9 -4.12 17.27 1.08
C GLU A 9 -3.00 16.29 0.69
N ARG A 10 -1.78 16.58 1.14
CA ARG A 10 -0.62 15.71 0.89
C ARG A 10 -0.68 14.45 1.73
N LEU A 11 -1.26 14.54 2.93
CA LEU A 11 -1.47 13.36 3.78
C LEU A 11 -2.46 12.39 3.14
N GLU A 12 -3.47 12.90 2.41
CA GLU A 12 -4.39 12.02 1.68
C GLU A 12 -3.67 11.25 0.56
N ASP A 13 -2.77 11.89 -0.17
CA ASP A 13 -1.94 11.19 -1.17
C ASP A 13 -1.05 10.12 -0.52
N LEU A 14 -0.46 10.41 0.63
CA LEU A 14 0.33 9.42 1.39
C LEU A 14 -0.54 8.26 1.86
N LYS A 15 -1.75 8.52 2.29
CA LYS A 15 -2.71 7.49 2.70
C LYS A 15 -3.08 6.57 1.55
N ARG A 16 -3.27 7.12 0.35
CA ARG A 16 -3.47 6.32 -0.87
C ARG A 16 -2.26 5.42 -1.15
N MET A 17 -1.07 5.97 -0.96
CA MET A 17 0.18 5.22 -1.15
C MET A 17 0.30 4.10 -0.13
N ALA A 18 -0.08 4.34 1.13
CA ALA A 18 -0.10 3.30 2.16
C ALA A 18 -1.07 2.17 1.80
N ARG A 19 -2.25 2.49 1.28
CA ARG A 19 -3.22 1.48 0.80
C ARG A 19 -2.64 0.67 -0.35
N PHE A 20 -2.00 1.33 -1.30
CA PHE A 20 -1.35 0.67 -2.43
C PHE A 20 -0.23 -0.26 -1.96
N ASP A 21 0.60 0.17 -1.02
CA ASP A 21 1.69 -0.64 -0.49
C ASP A 21 1.17 -1.90 0.23
N CYS A 22 0.10 -1.77 1.00
CA CYS A 22 -0.54 -2.92 1.65
C CYS A 22 -1.09 -3.92 0.62
N LEU A 23 -1.73 -3.43 -0.43
CA LEU A 23 -2.30 -4.28 -1.47
C LEU A 23 -1.23 -4.99 -2.28
N THR A 24 -0.18 -4.28 -2.67
CA THR A 24 0.91 -4.80 -3.49
C THR A 24 2.03 -5.47 -2.70
N ASN A 25 1.95 -5.43 -1.37
CA ASN A 25 2.97 -6.01 -0.50
C ASN A 25 4.35 -5.42 -0.73
N ASN A 26 4.42 -4.08 -0.81
CA ASN A 26 5.68 -3.38 -1.06
C ASN A 26 6.67 -3.61 0.09
N ALA A 27 7.83 -4.13 -0.22
CA ALA A 27 8.86 -4.47 0.76
C ALA A 27 9.86 -3.33 1.03
N ASP A 28 9.72 -2.18 0.36
CA ASP A 28 10.75 -1.14 0.43
C ASP A 28 10.20 0.28 0.20
N ARG A 29 9.13 0.67 0.90
CA ARG A 29 8.63 2.05 0.85
C ARG A 29 9.43 2.93 1.79
N LYS A 30 10.38 3.68 1.22
CA LYS A 30 11.22 4.65 1.95
C LYS A 30 10.69 6.08 1.81
N ALA A 31 11.14 6.97 2.68
CA ALA A 31 10.76 8.39 2.61
C ALA A 31 11.17 9.04 1.27
N ILE A 32 12.33 8.70 0.73
CA ILE A 32 12.80 9.22 -0.57
C ILE A 32 11.96 8.74 -1.76
N HIS A 33 11.15 7.70 -1.59
CA HIS A 33 10.23 7.23 -2.62
C HIS A 33 8.91 8.01 -2.67
N CYS A 34 8.72 8.97 -1.77
CA CYS A 34 7.56 9.85 -1.68
C CYS A 34 7.99 11.25 -2.13
N ILE A 35 7.67 11.62 -3.36
CA ILE A 35 8.15 12.86 -3.97
C ILE A 35 7.02 13.88 -4.06
N LEU A 36 7.25 15.07 -3.52
CA LEU A 36 6.33 16.19 -3.67
C LEU A 36 6.51 16.83 -5.05
N GLY A 37 5.48 16.73 -5.87
CA GLY A 37 5.46 17.32 -7.20
C GLY A 37 5.16 18.82 -7.18
N ARG A 38 5.34 19.47 -8.36
CA ARG A 38 5.16 20.93 -8.51
C ARG A 38 3.75 21.42 -8.24
N VAL A 39 2.74 20.58 -8.48
CA VAL A 39 1.32 20.93 -8.26
C VAL A 39 0.83 20.56 -6.86
N GLY A 40 1.73 20.27 -5.94
CA GLY A 40 1.39 19.94 -4.55
C GLY A 40 0.94 18.50 -4.32
N ARG A 41 1.03 17.63 -5.32
CA ARG A 41 0.71 16.21 -5.18
C ARG A 41 1.93 15.39 -4.82
N VAL A 42 1.71 14.32 -4.07
CA VAL A 42 2.77 13.37 -3.73
C VAL A 42 2.77 12.23 -4.75
N TRP A 43 3.94 11.93 -5.27
CA TRP A 43 4.17 10.85 -6.22
C TRP A 43 4.97 9.73 -5.56
N GLY A 44 4.51 8.50 -5.73
CA GLY A 44 5.29 7.32 -5.35
C GLY A 44 6.18 6.86 -6.49
N ILE A 45 7.40 6.51 -6.17
CA ILE A 45 8.37 5.95 -7.13
C ILE A 45 8.98 4.67 -6.59
N ASP A 46 9.71 3.95 -7.43
CA ASP A 46 10.47 2.74 -7.08
C ASP A 46 9.60 1.62 -6.49
N HIS A 47 8.74 1.05 -7.33
CA HIS A 47 7.86 -0.06 -6.97
C HIS A 47 8.43 -1.44 -7.32
N GLY A 48 9.76 -1.54 -7.46
CA GLY A 48 10.42 -2.78 -7.86
C GLY A 48 10.32 -3.94 -6.86
N MET A 49 9.99 -3.63 -5.60
CA MET A 49 9.89 -4.61 -4.52
C MET A 49 8.43 -4.90 -4.14
N THR A 50 7.58 -5.07 -5.14
CA THR A 50 6.14 -5.33 -4.95
C THR A 50 5.74 -6.71 -5.45
N PHE A 51 4.53 -7.13 -5.09
CA PHE A 51 3.85 -8.35 -5.53
C PHE A 51 4.47 -9.68 -5.08
N HIS A 52 5.32 -9.68 -4.05
CA HIS A 52 5.80 -10.93 -3.48
C HIS A 52 4.61 -11.76 -2.93
N ASP A 53 4.66 -13.06 -3.12
CA ASP A 53 3.61 -13.99 -2.69
C ASP A 53 3.61 -14.24 -1.16
N GLU A 54 4.73 -14.05 -0.49
CA GLU A 54 4.83 -14.12 0.97
C GLU A 54 4.75 -12.71 1.60
N PRO A 55 4.27 -12.57 2.86
CA PRO A 55 4.21 -11.28 3.53
C PRO A 55 5.58 -10.62 3.65
N LYS A 56 5.76 -9.47 3.02
CA LYS A 56 7.02 -8.71 2.99
C LYS A 56 6.84 -7.21 3.22
N LEU A 57 5.64 -6.74 3.54
CA LEU A 57 5.36 -5.31 3.67
C LEU A 57 6.34 -4.64 4.62
N ARG A 58 7.07 -3.65 4.09
CA ARG A 58 7.93 -2.74 4.83
C ARG A 58 7.74 -1.34 4.29
N THR A 59 7.32 -0.45 5.15
CA THR A 59 7.00 0.93 4.78
C THR A 59 7.31 1.88 5.92
N VAL A 60 7.60 3.14 5.58
CA VAL A 60 7.69 4.22 6.57
C VAL A 60 6.32 4.88 6.81
N ILE A 61 5.27 4.51 6.06
CA ILE A 61 3.95 5.14 6.13
C ILE A 61 3.01 4.32 7.02
N TRP A 62 3.27 4.30 8.32
CA TRP A 62 2.38 3.67 9.31
C TRP A 62 1.46 4.67 10.02
N ASP A 63 1.55 5.95 9.64
CA ASP A 63 0.81 7.05 10.29
C ASP A 63 -0.72 6.88 10.19
N PHE A 64 -1.19 6.15 9.19
CA PHE A 64 -2.62 5.96 8.91
C PHE A 64 -3.14 4.59 9.38
N ALA A 65 -2.34 3.85 10.14
CA ALA A 65 -2.77 2.56 10.68
C ALA A 65 -4.06 2.73 11.50
N GLY A 66 -5.03 1.85 11.24
CA GLY A 66 -6.34 1.91 11.87
C GLY A 66 -7.34 2.85 11.19
N ASP A 67 -6.92 3.70 10.24
CA ASP A 67 -7.83 4.58 9.52
C ASP A 67 -8.79 3.76 8.65
N PRO A 68 -10.09 4.12 8.63
CA PRO A 68 -11.07 3.38 7.85
C PRO A 68 -10.82 3.51 6.35
N ILE A 69 -11.16 2.46 5.62
CA ILE A 69 -11.15 2.43 4.17
C ILE A 69 -12.57 2.78 3.69
N ASP A 70 -12.67 3.67 2.69
CA ASP A 70 -13.95 4.09 2.14
C ASP A 70 -14.76 2.89 1.63
N PRO A 71 -16.10 2.87 1.83
CA PRO A 71 -16.96 1.79 1.34
C PRO A 71 -16.84 1.52 -0.16
N GLU A 72 -16.66 2.55 -0.98
CA GLU A 72 -16.43 2.40 -2.41
C GLU A 72 -15.14 1.63 -2.70
N LEU A 73 -14.06 1.97 -1.98
CA LEU A 73 -12.77 1.30 -2.13
C LEU A 73 -12.85 -0.15 -1.63
N ILE A 74 -13.57 -0.41 -0.53
CA ILE A 74 -13.82 -1.77 -0.04
C ILE A 74 -14.52 -2.60 -1.12
N SER A 75 -15.51 -2.02 -1.79
CA SER A 75 -16.23 -2.69 -2.89
C SER A 75 -15.29 -3.04 -4.04
N ARG A 76 -14.37 -2.13 -4.39
CA ARG A 76 -13.34 -2.36 -5.41
C ARG A 76 -12.33 -3.42 -4.99
N LEU A 77 -11.94 -3.45 -3.73
CA LEU A 77 -11.06 -4.49 -3.19
C LEU A 77 -11.71 -5.88 -3.27
N ARG A 78 -13.00 -5.98 -2.98
CA ARG A 78 -13.74 -7.24 -3.12
C ARG A 78 -13.79 -7.70 -4.57
N ALA A 79 -14.05 -6.79 -5.50
CA ALA A 79 -14.04 -7.11 -6.93
C ALA A 79 -12.66 -7.58 -7.39
N LEU A 80 -11.59 -6.92 -6.93
CA LEU A 80 -10.22 -7.32 -7.22
C LEU A 80 -9.89 -8.70 -6.65
N ALA A 81 -10.39 -9.01 -5.45
CA ALA A 81 -10.20 -10.32 -4.81
C ALA A 81 -10.84 -11.45 -5.62
N GLU A 82 -11.94 -11.17 -6.29
CA GLU A 82 -12.61 -12.16 -7.16
C GLU A 82 -11.87 -12.33 -8.49
N ARG A 83 -11.40 -11.25 -9.08
CA ARG A 83 -10.75 -11.28 -10.38
C ARG A 83 -9.77 -10.13 -10.57
N LEU A 84 -8.50 -10.43 -10.78
CA LEU A 84 -7.50 -9.45 -11.19
C LEU A 84 -7.73 -9.02 -12.64
N PRO A 85 -7.41 -7.73 -12.97
CA PRO A 85 -7.34 -7.31 -14.36
C PRO A 85 -6.41 -8.20 -15.18
N VAL A 86 -6.82 -8.54 -16.40
CA VAL A 86 -6.08 -9.46 -17.27
C VAL A 86 -4.65 -9.01 -17.52
N ASP A 87 -4.45 -7.71 -17.71
CA ASP A 87 -3.13 -7.15 -18.00
C ASP A 87 -2.16 -7.31 -16.82
N ILE A 88 -2.66 -7.19 -15.60
CA ILE A 88 -1.86 -7.39 -14.39
C ILE A 88 -1.61 -8.89 -14.17
N ALA A 89 -2.63 -9.70 -14.30
CA ALA A 89 -2.51 -11.15 -14.12
C ALA A 89 -1.52 -11.78 -15.09
N ALA A 90 -1.42 -11.25 -16.31
CA ALA A 90 -0.47 -11.71 -17.31
C ALA A 90 1.01 -11.47 -16.94
N LEU A 91 1.27 -10.51 -16.06
CA LEU A 91 2.63 -10.13 -15.61
C LEU A 91 3.06 -10.84 -14.32
N LEU A 92 2.15 -11.52 -13.65
CA LEU A 92 2.38 -12.15 -12.35
C LEU A 92 2.26 -13.67 -12.45
N SER A 93 2.94 -14.38 -11.55
CA SER A 93 2.76 -15.81 -11.39
C SER A 93 1.39 -16.12 -10.77
N GLU A 94 0.96 -17.39 -10.84
CA GLU A 94 -0.29 -17.81 -10.18
C GLU A 94 -0.25 -17.54 -8.67
N ALA A 95 0.88 -17.82 -8.01
CA ALA A 95 1.06 -17.55 -6.58
C ALA A 95 0.98 -16.08 -6.26
N GLU A 96 1.59 -15.22 -7.08
CA GLU A 96 1.52 -13.76 -6.92
C GLU A 96 0.10 -13.24 -7.14
N CYS A 97 -0.60 -13.74 -8.15
CA CYS A 97 -2.01 -13.38 -8.39
C CYS A 97 -2.90 -13.77 -7.20
N ALA A 98 -2.74 -14.99 -6.70
CA ALA A 98 -3.50 -15.47 -5.54
C ALA A 98 -3.22 -14.60 -4.30
N ALA A 99 -1.97 -14.22 -4.07
CA ALA A 99 -1.58 -13.38 -2.95
C ALA A 99 -2.18 -11.98 -3.03
N VAL A 100 -2.25 -11.35 -4.21
CA VAL A 100 -2.93 -10.07 -4.39
C VAL A 100 -4.42 -10.18 -4.04
N GLY A 101 -5.08 -11.22 -4.53
CA GLY A 101 -6.49 -11.49 -4.23
C GLY A 101 -6.73 -11.68 -2.73
N ASP A 102 -5.88 -12.43 -2.06
CA ASP A 102 -5.96 -12.65 -0.61
C ASP A 102 -5.77 -11.35 0.17
N ARG A 103 -4.78 -10.54 -0.18
CA ARG A 103 -4.56 -9.23 0.47
C ARG A 103 -5.72 -8.28 0.24
N ALA A 104 -6.29 -8.25 -0.97
CA ALA A 104 -7.47 -7.44 -1.26
C ALA A 104 -8.66 -7.84 -0.39
N ARG A 105 -8.87 -9.13 -0.23
CA ARG A 105 -9.94 -9.68 0.63
C ARG A 105 -9.71 -9.34 2.09
N GLU A 106 -8.50 -9.51 2.59
CA GLU A 106 -8.15 -9.21 3.97
C GLU A 106 -8.34 -7.73 4.28
N LEU A 107 -7.90 -6.81 3.41
CA LEU A 107 -8.11 -5.38 3.57
C LEU A 107 -9.60 -5.01 3.58
N ALA A 108 -10.39 -5.63 2.70
CA ALA A 108 -11.84 -5.40 2.64
C ALA A 108 -12.54 -5.91 3.91
N GLU A 109 -12.14 -7.06 4.43
CA GLU A 109 -12.70 -7.62 5.67
C GLU A 109 -12.29 -6.80 6.89
N LEU A 110 -11.04 -6.35 6.95
CA LEU A 110 -10.55 -5.49 8.02
C LEU A 110 -11.25 -4.11 8.00
N GLY A 111 -11.52 -3.57 6.83
CA GLY A 111 -12.17 -2.27 6.65
C GLY A 111 -11.34 -1.06 7.07
N SER A 112 -10.07 -1.26 7.42
CA SER A 112 -9.14 -0.23 7.86
C SER A 112 -7.71 -0.62 7.47
N LEU A 113 -6.79 0.35 7.52
CA LEU A 113 -5.38 0.08 7.30
C LEU A 113 -4.80 -0.69 8.49
N PRO A 114 -3.96 -1.70 8.23
CA PRO A 114 -3.39 -2.53 9.28
C PRO A 114 -2.37 -1.79 10.13
N TYR A 115 -2.15 -2.30 11.35
CA TYR A 115 -1.05 -1.88 12.23
C TYR A 115 0.18 -2.76 12.00
N ASP A 116 1.36 -2.21 12.27
CA ASP A 116 2.57 -3.01 12.41
C ASP A 116 2.69 -3.51 13.85
N GLU A 117 2.18 -4.70 14.11
CA GLU A 117 2.18 -5.31 15.44
C GLU A 117 3.58 -5.72 15.89
N THR A 118 4.53 -5.85 14.95
CA THR A 118 5.90 -6.29 15.24
C THR A 118 6.85 -5.14 15.57
N GLY A 119 6.55 -3.92 15.10
CA GLY A 119 7.45 -2.78 15.14
C GLY A 119 8.68 -2.91 14.23
N ARG A 120 8.72 -3.93 13.36
CA ARG A 120 9.87 -4.27 12.52
C ARG A 120 9.64 -4.14 11.01
N ARG A 121 8.42 -3.74 10.62
CA ARG A 121 8.03 -3.68 9.20
C ARG A 121 8.41 -2.34 8.58
N TYR A 122 9.68 -1.98 8.72
CA TYR A 122 10.27 -0.80 8.12
C TYR A 122 11.39 -1.20 7.15
N PRO A 123 11.52 -0.48 6.01
CA PRO A 123 12.67 -0.68 5.14
C PRO A 123 13.93 -0.14 5.82
N TRP A 124 15.08 -0.68 5.46
CA TRP A 124 16.34 -0.20 6.00
C TRP A 124 17.34 0.04 4.86
N PRO A 125 17.96 1.23 4.81
CA PRO A 125 17.70 2.42 5.64
C PRO A 125 16.31 3.03 5.37
N LEU A 126 15.81 3.87 6.30
CA LEU A 126 14.48 4.48 6.21
C LEU A 126 14.36 5.52 5.09
N VAL A 127 15.46 6.09 4.72
CA VAL A 127 15.56 7.12 3.68
C VAL A 127 16.51 6.70 2.58
#